data_d3f868c1e8af94ad94a032c4a18f3f0f
#
_entry.id   d3f868c1e8af94ad94a032c4a18f3f0f
#
_cell.length_a   1.000
_cell.length_b   1.000
_cell.length_c   1.000
_cell.angle_alpha   90.00
_cell.angle_beta   90.00
_cell.angle_gamma   90.00
#
_symmetry.space_group_name_H-M   'P 1'
#
loop_
_entity.id
_entity.type
_entity.pdbx_description
1 polymer ?
#
loop_
_entity_poly.entity_id
_entity_poly.type
_entity_poly.pdbx_seq_one_letter_code
_entity_poly.pdbx_strand_id
1 'polypeptide(L)'
;MNYIDFEAGNKTYKLRLNTRNVIALEKALGANPLSIFDAEGNTMPPVTALVAVLHASLQQYNHGISMADAYDIFDAYIEDGNSVDKFIYVVLDIYRESGLIPKEVEDEKN
;
A
#
# COMPACT_ATOMS: atom_id res chain seq x y z
N MET A 1 15.32 3.05 6.98
CA MET A 1 14.00 3.33 7.41
C MET A 1 13.08 2.26 7.00
N ASN A 2 12.09 2.02 7.80
CA ASN A 2 11.21 0.90 7.54
C ASN A 2 9.82 1.36 7.19
N TYR A 3 9.73 2.45 6.47
CA TYR A 3 8.45 2.95 6.00
C TYR A 3 8.69 3.69 4.71
N ILE A 4 7.62 4.01 4.00
CA ILE A 4 7.73 4.87 2.84
C ILE A 4 6.95 6.15 3.10
N ASP A 5 7.37 7.23 2.47
CA ASP A 5 6.64 8.48 2.53
C ASP A 5 5.65 8.51 1.40
N PHE A 6 4.43 8.94 1.68
CA PHE A 6 3.35 8.98 0.72
C PHE A 6 2.68 10.34 0.80
N GLU A 7 2.66 11.06 -0.31
CA GLU A 7 2.08 12.39 -0.32
C GLU A 7 0.71 12.41 -0.94
N ALA A 8 -0.22 13.04 -0.29
CA ALA A 8 -1.56 13.21 -0.80
C ALA A 8 -2.17 14.46 -0.18
N GLY A 9 -2.67 15.37 -1.01
CA GLY A 9 -3.37 16.54 -0.51
C GLY A 9 -2.53 17.43 0.37
N ASN A 10 -1.29 17.66 -0.01
CA ASN A 10 -0.37 18.53 0.75
C ASN A 10 0.05 17.98 2.10
N LYS A 11 -0.14 16.69 2.32
CA LYS A 11 0.33 16.03 3.53
C LYS A 11 1.20 14.86 3.16
N THR A 12 2.13 14.53 4.02
CA THR A 12 2.99 13.36 3.86
C THR A 12 2.66 12.36 4.95
N TYR A 13 2.35 11.14 4.54
CA TYR A 13 2.03 10.08 5.47
C TYR A 13 3.12 9.03 5.43
N LYS A 14 3.36 8.37 6.56
CA LYS A 14 4.31 7.27 6.62
C LYS A 14 3.51 5.98 6.53
N LEU A 15 3.90 5.11 5.61
CA LEU A 15 3.17 3.86 5.36
C LEU A 15 4.07 2.68 5.65
N ARG A 16 3.54 1.71 6.38
CA ARG A 16 4.24 0.47 6.64
C ARG A 16 3.25 -0.55 7.19
N LEU A 17 3.50 -1.83 6.91
CA LEU A 17 2.69 -2.90 7.44
C LEU A 17 3.52 -3.69 8.45
N ASN A 18 3.23 -3.51 9.72
CA ASN A 18 3.80 -4.41 10.72
C ASN A 18 2.95 -5.68 10.76
N THR A 19 3.32 -6.65 11.56
CA THR A 19 2.62 -7.94 11.58
C THR A 19 1.13 -7.77 11.89
N ARG A 20 0.82 -6.93 12.86
CA ARG A 20 -0.58 -6.71 13.22
C ARG A 20 -1.36 -6.14 12.05
N ASN A 21 -0.75 -5.22 11.32
CA ASN A 21 -1.42 -4.61 10.18
C ASN A 21 -1.52 -5.56 8.99
N VAL A 22 -0.55 -6.46 8.83
CA VAL A 22 -0.63 -7.49 7.79
C VAL A 22 -1.81 -8.40 8.08
N ILE A 23 -1.97 -8.81 9.33
CA ILE A 23 -3.08 -9.70 9.69
C ILE A 23 -4.42 -9.01 9.47
N ALA A 24 -4.50 -7.74 9.85
CA ALA A 24 -5.72 -6.99 9.62
C ALA A 24 -6.01 -6.87 8.13
N LEU A 25 -4.97 -6.68 7.31
CA LEU A 25 -5.13 -6.58 5.88
C LEU A 25 -5.61 -7.90 5.28
N GLU A 26 -5.05 -9.02 5.76
CA GLU A 26 -5.50 -10.32 5.28
C GLU A 26 -6.98 -10.53 5.55
N LYS A 27 -7.43 -10.09 6.72
CA LYS A 27 -8.84 -10.23 7.04
C LYS A 27 -9.70 -9.34 6.16
N ALA A 28 -9.25 -8.13 5.88
CA ALA A 28 -9.99 -7.22 5.03
C ALA A 28 -10.06 -7.72 3.60
N LEU A 29 -8.99 -8.33 3.11
CA LEU A 29 -8.95 -8.84 1.75
C LEU A 29 -9.57 -10.23 1.64
N GLY A 30 -9.61 -10.96 2.73
CA GLY A 30 -10.01 -12.36 2.70
C GLY A 30 -8.99 -13.24 2.02
N ALA A 31 -7.73 -12.81 1.96
CA ALA A 31 -6.70 -13.50 1.22
C ALA A 31 -5.34 -12.94 1.57
N ASN A 32 -4.31 -13.61 1.10
CA ASN A 32 -2.94 -13.15 1.24
C ASN A 32 -2.77 -11.80 0.54
N PRO A 33 -2.10 -10.84 1.16
CA PRO A 33 -1.90 -9.54 0.51
C PRO A 33 -1.26 -9.61 -0.87
N LEU A 34 -0.40 -10.61 -1.12
CA LEU A 34 0.23 -10.73 -2.42
C LEU A 34 -0.75 -11.18 -3.50
N SER A 35 -1.88 -11.76 -3.09
CA SER A 35 -2.84 -12.28 -4.04
C SER A 35 -3.61 -11.20 -4.76
N ILE A 36 -3.44 -9.93 -4.36
CA ILE A 36 -4.12 -8.87 -5.08
C ILE A 36 -3.50 -8.69 -6.47
N PHE A 37 -2.29 -9.21 -6.67
CA PHE A 37 -1.66 -9.17 -7.97
C PHE A 37 -1.94 -10.46 -8.70
N ASP A 38 -2.43 -10.32 -9.95
CA ASP A 38 -2.67 -11.47 -10.78
C ASP A 38 -1.36 -12.15 -11.10
N ALA A 39 -1.28 -13.44 -10.96
CA ALA A 39 -0.05 -14.19 -11.18
C ALA A 39 0.50 -13.97 -12.58
N GLU A 40 -0.37 -13.77 -13.55
CA GLU A 40 0.08 -13.57 -14.91
C GLU A 40 0.21 -12.11 -15.26
N GLY A 41 -0.13 -11.22 -14.35
CA GLY A 41 0.01 -9.80 -14.62
C GLY A 41 -1.00 -9.23 -15.58
N ASN A 42 -2.09 -9.93 -15.80
CA ASN A 42 -3.05 -9.50 -16.79
C ASN A 42 -4.11 -8.56 -16.26
N THR A 43 -4.31 -8.51 -14.95
CA THR A 43 -5.36 -7.70 -14.37
C THR A 43 -4.79 -6.84 -13.28
N MET A 44 -5.26 -5.61 -13.20
CA MET A 44 -4.85 -4.74 -12.12
C MET A 44 -5.64 -5.09 -10.88
N PRO A 45 -5.08 -4.90 -9.70
CA PRO A 45 -5.83 -5.09 -8.47
C PRO A 45 -7.03 -4.14 -8.45
N PRO A 46 -8.15 -4.56 -7.88
CA PRO A 46 -9.29 -3.67 -7.76
C PRO A 46 -9.00 -2.54 -6.79
N VAL A 47 -9.65 -1.42 -6.98
CA VAL A 47 -9.45 -0.26 -6.11
C VAL A 47 -9.76 -0.60 -4.67
N THR A 48 -10.75 -1.46 -4.42
CA THR A 48 -11.05 -1.87 -3.05
C THR A 48 -9.84 -2.50 -2.38
N ALA A 49 -9.07 -3.29 -3.11
CA ALA A 49 -7.87 -3.89 -2.56
C ALA A 49 -6.79 -2.85 -2.33
N LEU A 50 -6.62 -1.93 -3.26
CA LEU A 50 -5.59 -0.90 -3.14
C LEU A 50 -5.87 -0.01 -1.93
N VAL A 51 -7.12 0.39 -1.72
CA VAL A 51 -7.45 1.24 -0.60
C VAL A 51 -7.35 0.46 0.72
N ALA A 52 -7.62 -0.84 0.68
CA ALA A 52 -7.43 -1.67 1.88
C ALA A 52 -5.96 -1.68 2.29
N VAL A 53 -5.05 -1.77 1.31
CA VAL A 53 -3.62 -1.71 1.60
C VAL A 53 -3.25 -0.35 2.18
N LEU A 54 -3.77 0.72 1.59
CA LEU A 54 -3.50 2.05 2.11
C LEU A 54 -3.97 2.19 3.55
N HIS A 55 -5.20 1.77 3.82
CA HIS A 55 -5.76 1.87 5.16
C HIS A 55 -4.91 1.11 6.18
N ALA A 56 -4.55 -0.12 5.84
CA ALA A 56 -3.76 -0.93 6.76
C ALA A 56 -2.36 -0.35 6.98
N SER A 57 -1.76 0.18 5.92
CA SER A 57 -0.40 0.69 6.01
C SER A 57 -0.30 2.05 6.71
N LEU A 58 -1.43 2.74 6.87
CA LEU A 58 -1.44 4.01 7.59
C LEU A 58 -1.44 3.83 9.10
N GLN A 59 -1.89 2.69 9.59
CA GLN A 59 -2.22 2.56 11.02
C GLN A 59 -1.04 2.69 11.96
N GLN A 60 0.13 2.22 11.56
CA GLN A 60 1.26 2.23 12.47
C GLN A 60 1.67 3.63 12.87
N TYR A 61 1.67 4.57 11.95
CA TYR A 61 2.10 5.93 12.22
C TYR A 61 0.93 6.91 12.29
N ASN A 62 -0.28 6.47 11.95
CA ASN A 62 -1.46 7.32 11.95
C ASN A 62 -2.60 6.55 12.57
N HIS A 63 -2.50 6.36 13.89
CA HIS A 63 -3.42 5.55 14.63
C HIS A 63 -4.85 6.02 14.46
N GLY A 64 -5.72 5.08 14.24
CA GLY A 64 -7.15 5.39 14.23
C GLY A 64 -7.70 5.97 12.93
N ILE A 65 -6.90 6.02 11.88
CA ILE A 65 -7.42 6.46 10.60
C ILE A 65 -8.46 5.44 10.14
N SER A 66 -9.67 5.90 9.86
CA SER A 66 -10.76 5.02 9.46
C SER A 66 -10.65 4.69 7.98
N MET A 67 -11.43 3.70 7.55
CA MET A 67 -11.50 3.39 6.13
C MET A 67 -12.03 4.58 5.34
N ALA A 68 -12.99 5.33 5.92
CA ALA A 68 -13.51 6.51 5.26
C ALA A 68 -12.41 7.56 5.07
N ASP A 69 -11.55 7.71 6.07
CA ASP A 69 -10.42 8.62 5.94
C ASP A 69 -9.48 8.15 4.85
N ALA A 70 -9.27 6.85 4.74
CA ALA A 70 -8.39 6.33 3.69
C ALA A 70 -8.98 6.59 2.30
N TYR A 71 -10.30 6.52 2.15
CA TYR A 71 -10.94 6.90 0.90
C TYR A 71 -10.60 8.34 0.54
N ASP A 72 -10.69 9.25 1.52
CA ASP A 72 -10.43 10.65 1.27
C ASP A 72 -8.96 10.89 0.91
N ILE A 73 -8.07 10.17 1.57
CA ILE A 73 -6.64 10.28 1.27
C ILE A 73 -6.35 9.78 -0.14
N PHE A 74 -6.98 8.66 -0.51
CA PHE A 74 -6.78 8.12 -1.85
C PHE A 74 -7.34 9.10 -2.90
N ASP A 75 -8.51 9.70 -2.63
CA ASP A 75 -9.06 10.70 -3.53
C ASP A 75 -8.11 11.88 -3.69
N ALA A 76 -7.51 12.33 -2.61
CA ALA A 76 -6.57 13.45 -2.67
C ALA A 76 -5.35 13.08 -3.52
N TYR A 77 -4.88 11.84 -3.40
CA TYR A 77 -3.76 11.37 -4.19
C TYR A 77 -4.09 11.42 -5.69
N ILE A 78 -5.29 10.98 -6.06
CA ILE A 78 -5.72 11.03 -7.46
C ILE A 78 -5.86 12.48 -7.91
N GLU A 79 -6.44 13.34 -7.07
CA GLU A 79 -6.62 14.73 -7.44
C GLU A 79 -5.31 15.48 -7.57
N ASP A 80 -4.25 14.99 -6.94
CA ASP A 80 -2.93 15.57 -7.09
C ASP A 80 -2.30 15.26 -8.45
N GLY A 81 -3.00 14.48 -9.28
CA GLY A 81 -2.51 14.15 -10.61
C GLY A 81 -1.95 12.76 -10.76
N ASN A 82 -2.11 11.92 -9.74
CA ASN A 82 -1.62 10.56 -9.80
C ASN A 82 -2.71 9.64 -10.34
N SER A 83 -2.32 8.51 -10.89
CA SER A 83 -3.28 7.55 -11.41
C SER A 83 -3.37 6.34 -10.50
N VAL A 84 -4.42 5.55 -10.69
CA VAL A 84 -4.61 4.34 -9.91
C VAL A 84 -3.43 3.38 -10.13
N ASP A 85 -2.99 3.22 -11.38
CA ASP A 85 -1.89 2.30 -11.66
C ASP A 85 -0.58 2.80 -11.05
N LYS A 86 -0.42 4.10 -10.86
CA LYS A 86 0.77 4.59 -10.17
C LYS A 86 0.77 4.13 -8.73
N PHE A 87 -0.40 4.02 -8.11
CA PHE A 87 -0.47 3.57 -6.73
C PHE A 87 -0.04 2.11 -6.58
N ILE A 88 -0.09 1.32 -7.65
CA ILE A 88 0.38 -0.05 -7.59
C ILE A 88 1.86 -0.09 -7.22
N TYR A 89 2.64 0.86 -7.72
CA TYR A 89 4.06 0.91 -7.36
C TYR A 89 4.24 1.31 -5.90
N VAL A 90 3.33 2.13 -5.37
CA VAL A 90 3.35 2.47 -3.95
C VAL A 90 3.11 1.20 -3.12
N VAL A 91 2.16 0.37 -3.55
CA VAL A 91 1.88 -0.89 -2.85
C VAL A 91 3.11 -1.79 -2.84
N LEU A 92 3.80 -1.89 -3.98
CA LEU A 92 5.00 -2.71 -4.04
C LEU A 92 6.07 -2.18 -3.10
N ASP A 93 6.21 -0.86 -3.01
CA ASP A 93 7.17 -0.26 -2.09
C ASP A 93 6.78 -0.54 -0.64
N ILE A 94 5.49 -0.47 -0.32
CA ILE A 94 5.01 -0.79 1.02
C ILE A 94 5.38 -2.23 1.35
N TYR A 95 5.14 -3.15 0.40
CA TYR A 95 5.41 -4.57 0.63
C TYR A 95 6.91 -4.82 0.82
N ARG A 96 7.76 -4.14 0.05
CA ARG A 96 9.20 -4.29 0.20
C ARG A 96 9.67 -3.79 1.54
N GLU A 97 9.25 -2.58 1.92
CA GLU A 97 9.70 -2.01 3.19
C GLU A 97 9.12 -2.75 4.38
N SER A 98 8.03 -3.46 4.18
CA SER A 98 7.39 -4.21 5.26
C SER A 98 7.86 -5.67 5.32
N GLY A 99 8.69 -6.09 4.39
CA GLY A 99 9.24 -7.44 4.42
C GLY A 99 8.34 -8.50 3.81
N LEU A 100 7.28 -8.11 3.09
CA LEU A 100 6.41 -9.09 2.47
C LEU A 100 7.00 -9.64 1.18
N ILE A 101 7.83 -8.86 0.51
CA ILE A 101 8.55 -9.34 -0.66
C ILE A 101 9.98 -8.86 -0.52
N PRO A 102 10.92 -9.47 -1.24
CA PRO A 102 12.33 -9.08 -1.11
C PRO A 102 12.54 -7.66 -1.62
N LYS A 103 13.47 -6.96 -1.00
CA LYS A 103 13.87 -5.67 -1.51
C LYS A 103 14.67 -5.89 -2.76
N GLU A 104 14.56 -4.95 -3.70
CA GLU A 104 15.34 -5.04 -4.87
C GLU A 104 16.78 -4.91 -4.53
N VAL A 105 17.61 -5.73 -5.18
CA VAL A 105 19.03 -5.69 -4.94
C VAL A 105 19.68 -5.44 -6.26
N GLU A 106 20.10 -4.19 -6.50
CA GLU A 106 20.62 -3.85 -7.77
C GLU A 106 21.86 -4.54 -8.12
N ASP A 107 22.70 -4.78 -7.15
CA ASP A 107 23.95 -5.39 -7.45
C ASP A 107 23.80 -6.84 -7.79
N GLU A 108 22.66 -7.42 -7.65
CA GLU A 108 22.52 -8.76 -8.09
C GLU A 108 22.73 -8.95 -9.52
N LYS A 109 22.61 -7.91 -10.27
CA LYS A 109 22.83 -8.00 -11.65
C LYS A 109 24.21 -8.15 -12.00
N ASN A 110 25.10 -7.96 -11.16
CA ASN A 110 26.50 -8.00 -11.47
C ASN A 110 27.05 -9.36 -11.73
#